data_f88fec57e79bd6859177471be35cf27d
#
_entry.id   f88fec57e79bd6859177471be35cf27d
#
_cell.length_a   1.000
_cell.length_b   1.000
_cell.length_c   1.000
_cell.angle_alpha   90.00
_cell.angle_beta   90.00
_cell.angle_gamma   90.00
#
_symmetry.space_group_name_H-M   'P 1'
#
loop_
_entity.id
_entity.type
_entity.pdbx_description
1 polymer ?
#
loop_
_entity_poly.entity_id
_entity_poly.type
_entity_poly.pdbx_seq_one_letter_code
_entity_poly.pdbx_strand_id
1 'polypeptide(L)'
;NEAYEVSFSSETKRTQVSRWVTFNQNKDAKTDAEKKWQTEATFELEPDQRQEVEYKISVPTDIPDGGQYATIFAESIPGDTATSTGVRTISRVGLILYGRTNGTTIEESTIENFKMKTFMTNGKITAEADIANKGNTDFTTSMAMEISKIVGGEVAKIDTPYPIIPDSPTRHAVLEWKDTPIF
;
A
#
# COMPACT_ATOMS: atom_id res chain seq x y z
N ASN A 1 -12.98 -22.22 8.49
CA ASN A 1 -12.78 -20.78 8.73
C ASN A 1 -11.58 -20.59 9.63
N GLU A 2 -10.39 -20.56 9.07
CA GLU A 2 -9.23 -20.04 9.80
C GLU A 2 -9.26 -18.53 9.62
N ALA A 3 -9.79 -17.84 10.63
CA ALA A 3 -9.55 -16.43 10.77
C ALA A 3 -8.05 -16.25 11.01
N TYR A 4 -7.34 -15.58 10.12
CA TYR A 4 -5.98 -15.16 10.37
C TYR A 4 -6.01 -14.10 11.48
N GLU A 5 -5.92 -14.54 12.72
CA GLU A 5 -5.60 -13.66 13.83
C GLU A 5 -4.13 -13.27 13.74
N VAL A 6 -3.87 -12.17 13.11
CA VAL A 6 -2.58 -11.51 13.26
C VAL A 6 -2.57 -10.90 14.66
N SER A 7 -1.87 -11.53 15.60
CA SER A 7 -1.71 -11.00 16.95
C SER A 7 -0.73 -9.83 16.94
N PHE A 8 -1.26 -8.63 17.07
CA PHE A 8 -0.45 -7.42 17.23
C PHE A 8 -0.19 -7.11 18.70
N SER A 9 0.95 -6.47 19.00
CA SER A 9 1.23 -5.93 20.34
C SER A 9 0.19 -4.88 20.72
N SER A 10 0.03 -4.58 22.02
CA SER A 10 -0.93 -3.59 22.50
C SER A 10 -0.69 -2.19 21.94
N GLU A 11 0.57 -1.81 21.69
CA GLU A 11 0.94 -0.53 21.07
C GLU A 11 0.54 -0.47 19.60
N THR A 12 0.83 -1.52 18.83
CA THR A 12 0.42 -1.62 17.44
C THR A 12 -1.10 -1.63 17.28
N LYS A 13 -1.83 -2.16 18.26
CA LYS A 13 -3.30 -2.14 18.27
C LYS A 13 -3.88 -0.74 18.35
N ARG A 14 -3.21 0.17 19.06
CA ARG A 14 -3.67 1.55 19.24
C ARG A 14 -3.51 2.41 17.99
N THR A 15 -2.49 2.11 17.19
CA THR A 15 -2.15 2.85 15.95
C THR A 15 -2.76 2.27 14.68
N GLN A 16 -3.51 1.18 14.76
CA GLN A 16 -4.11 0.54 13.59
C GLN A 16 -5.39 1.25 13.14
N VAL A 17 -5.32 1.91 12.00
CA VAL A 17 -6.48 2.57 11.36
C VAL A 17 -7.65 1.60 11.12
N SER A 18 -7.38 0.33 10.86
CA SER A 18 -8.42 -0.70 10.68
C SER A 18 -9.37 -0.81 11.88
N ARG A 19 -8.91 -0.44 13.10
CA ARG A 19 -9.75 -0.44 14.30
C ARG A 19 -10.59 0.82 14.47
N TRP A 20 -10.27 1.86 13.72
CA TRP A 20 -11.01 3.11 13.73
C TRP A 20 -12.17 3.08 12.75
N VAL A 21 -12.17 2.11 11.84
CA VAL A 21 -13.17 1.97 10.78
C VAL A 21 -14.31 1.09 11.28
N THR A 22 -15.52 1.59 11.13
CA THR A 22 -16.75 0.82 11.33
C THR A 22 -17.67 0.99 10.14
N PHE A 23 -18.48 -0.01 9.87
CA PHE A 23 -19.39 -0.08 8.74
C PHE A 23 -20.83 -0.04 9.23
N ASN A 24 -21.71 0.64 8.49
CA ASN A 24 -23.11 0.59 8.77
C ASN A 24 -23.72 -0.71 8.21
N GLN A 25 -24.15 -1.60 9.11
CA GLN A 25 -24.80 -2.87 8.75
C GLN A 25 -26.26 -2.68 8.29
N ASN A 26 -26.90 -1.57 8.67
CA ASN A 26 -28.30 -1.33 8.29
C ASN A 26 -28.38 -0.54 6.97
N LYS A 27 -28.52 -1.25 5.86
CA LYS A 27 -28.63 -0.67 4.52
C LYS A 27 -29.85 0.24 4.32
N ASP A 28 -30.89 0.08 5.12
CA ASP A 28 -32.14 0.81 5.02
C ASP A 28 -32.23 2.01 5.98
N ALA A 29 -31.15 2.31 6.72
CA ALA A 29 -31.09 3.42 7.66
C ALA A 29 -31.29 4.76 6.96
N LYS A 30 -32.29 5.52 7.37
CA LYS A 30 -32.61 6.88 6.86
C LYS A 30 -32.10 7.97 7.78
N THR A 31 -31.82 7.63 9.03
CA THR A 31 -31.32 8.55 10.05
C THR A 31 -30.08 7.97 10.74
N ASP A 32 -29.27 8.83 11.34
CA ASP A 32 -28.07 8.39 12.06
C ASP A 32 -28.40 7.47 13.26
N ALA A 33 -29.58 7.62 13.84
CA ALA A 33 -30.03 6.77 14.95
C ALA A 33 -30.34 5.33 14.52
N GLU A 34 -30.67 5.11 13.26
CA GLU A 34 -30.97 3.79 12.70
C GLU A 34 -29.73 3.03 12.24
N LYS A 35 -28.59 3.72 12.12
CA LYS A 35 -27.32 3.12 11.69
C LYS A 35 -26.77 2.20 12.76
N LYS A 36 -26.32 1.01 12.33
CA LYS A 36 -25.69 0.01 13.17
C LYS A 36 -24.22 -0.14 12.81
N TRP A 37 -23.37 0.52 13.57
CA TRP A 37 -21.94 0.53 13.34
C TRP A 37 -21.26 -0.72 13.89
N GLN A 38 -20.57 -1.46 13.02
CA GLN A 38 -19.85 -2.69 13.35
C GLN A 38 -18.49 -2.72 12.66
N THR A 39 -17.56 -3.51 13.16
CA THR A 39 -16.22 -3.68 12.56
C THR A 39 -16.26 -4.40 11.22
N GLU A 40 -17.34 -5.13 10.97
CA GLU A 40 -17.59 -5.84 9.71
C GLU A 40 -19.06 -5.64 9.32
N ALA A 41 -19.34 -5.66 8.03
CA ALA A 41 -20.69 -5.63 7.49
C ALA A 41 -20.85 -6.69 6.41
N THR A 42 -21.97 -7.44 6.47
CA THR A 42 -22.29 -8.49 5.51
C THR A 42 -23.65 -8.21 4.88
N PHE A 43 -23.71 -8.30 3.57
CA PHE A 43 -24.92 -8.05 2.78
C PHE A 43 -25.15 -9.20 1.81
N GLU A 44 -26.41 -9.61 1.65
CA GLU A 44 -26.84 -10.49 0.58
C GLU A 44 -27.19 -9.67 -0.65
N LEU A 45 -26.64 -10.04 -1.80
CA LEU A 45 -26.81 -9.35 -3.07
C LEU A 45 -27.35 -10.30 -4.13
N GLU A 46 -28.40 -9.88 -4.82
CA GLU A 46 -28.87 -10.54 -6.02
C GLU A 46 -27.91 -10.27 -7.21
N PRO A 47 -27.94 -11.09 -8.25
CA PRO A 47 -27.16 -10.84 -9.46
C PRO A 47 -27.41 -9.43 -10.00
N ASP A 48 -26.32 -8.74 -10.39
CA ASP A 48 -26.32 -7.36 -10.88
C ASP A 48 -26.76 -6.28 -9.87
N GLN A 49 -27.03 -6.65 -8.63
CA GLN A 49 -27.37 -5.71 -7.57
C GLN A 49 -26.13 -4.93 -7.11
N ARG A 50 -26.31 -3.65 -6.77
CA ARG A 50 -25.29 -2.78 -6.18
C ARG A 50 -25.69 -2.43 -4.76
N GLN A 51 -24.70 -2.43 -3.85
CA GLN A 51 -24.86 -1.98 -2.48
C GLN A 51 -23.84 -0.90 -2.16
N GLU A 52 -24.32 0.26 -1.71
CA GLU A 52 -23.46 1.27 -1.11
C GLU A 52 -23.23 0.92 0.37
N VAL A 53 -21.98 0.90 0.78
CA VAL A 53 -21.59 0.61 2.16
C VAL A 53 -21.02 1.87 2.79
N GLU A 54 -21.75 2.41 3.75
CA GLU A 54 -21.31 3.56 4.51
C GLU A 54 -20.32 3.11 5.59
N TYR A 55 -19.20 3.81 5.70
CA TYR A 55 -18.22 3.57 6.75
C TYR A 55 -17.92 4.87 7.52
N LYS A 56 -17.48 4.71 8.76
CA LYS A 56 -17.09 5.79 9.65
C LYS A 56 -15.69 5.54 10.19
N ILE A 57 -14.86 6.58 10.18
CA ILE A 57 -13.53 6.55 10.79
C ILE A 57 -13.59 7.37 12.09
N SER A 58 -13.35 6.69 13.22
CA SER A 58 -13.30 7.30 14.54
C SER A 58 -11.86 7.37 15.02
N VAL A 59 -11.22 8.51 14.80
CA VAL A 59 -9.81 8.72 15.11
C VAL A 59 -9.62 8.95 16.61
N PRO A 60 -8.78 8.16 17.32
CA PRO A 60 -8.42 8.42 18.71
C PRO A 60 -7.67 9.74 18.89
N THR A 61 -7.65 10.28 20.10
CA THR A 61 -6.98 11.56 20.40
C THR A 61 -5.48 11.46 20.66
N ASP A 62 -4.99 10.26 20.95
CA ASP A 62 -3.60 9.99 21.36
C ASP A 62 -2.85 9.13 20.35
N ILE A 63 -2.98 9.45 19.07
CA ILE A 63 -2.29 8.77 17.98
C ILE A 63 -0.96 9.44 17.66
N PRO A 64 0.06 8.69 17.22
CA PRO A 64 1.33 9.28 16.83
C PRO A 64 1.20 10.14 15.57
N ASP A 65 2.09 11.12 15.46
CA ASP A 65 2.24 11.95 14.28
C ASP A 65 2.61 11.13 13.05
N GLY A 66 2.20 11.61 11.88
CA GLY A 66 2.60 11.05 10.60
C GLY A 66 1.53 10.27 9.85
N GLY A 67 1.96 9.36 9.01
CA GLY A 67 1.11 8.56 8.14
C GLY A 67 0.36 7.45 8.88
N GLN A 68 -0.87 7.23 8.48
CA GLN A 68 -1.76 6.19 9.02
C GLN A 68 -2.38 5.42 7.87
N TYR A 69 -2.27 4.11 7.87
CA TYR A 69 -2.62 3.29 6.70
C TYR A 69 -3.54 2.14 7.08
N ALA A 70 -4.53 1.86 6.22
CA ALA A 70 -5.38 0.69 6.34
C ALA A 70 -5.84 0.22 4.96
N THR A 71 -6.38 -0.98 4.90
CA THR A 71 -7.08 -1.50 3.73
C THR A 71 -8.45 -2.01 4.14
N ILE A 72 -9.49 -1.53 3.47
CA ILE A 72 -10.84 -2.08 3.56
C ILE A 72 -10.95 -3.14 2.48
N PHE A 73 -11.37 -4.34 2.86
CA PHE A 73 -11.62 -5.42 1.91
C PHE A 73 -13.11 -5.64 1.72
N ALA A 74 -13.53 -5.73 0.46
CA ALA A 74 -14.79 -6.33 0.08
C ALA A 74 -14.52 -7.76 -0.41
N GLU A 75 -15.20 -8.73 0.18
CA GLU A 75 -15.00 -10.15 -0.11
C GLU A 75 -16.33 -10.80 -0.49
N SER A 76 -16.33 -11.55 -1.61
CA SER A 76 -17.48 -12.34 -1.98
C SER A 76 -17.49 -13.65 -1.20
N ILE A 77 -18.58 -13.88 -0.45
CA ILE A 77 -18.79 -15.13 0.28
C ILE A 77 -19.80 -15.96 -0.52
N PRO A 78 -19.37 -17.02 -1.22
CA PRO A 78 -20.30 -17.87 -1.96
C PRO A 78 -21.29 -18.55 -1.01
N GLY A 79 -22.58 -18.52 -1.34
CA GLY A 79 -23.62 -19.21 -0.57
C GLY A 79 -23.39 -20.72 -0.48
N ASP A 80 -23.89 -21.33 0.58
CA ASP A 80 -23.82 -22.79 0.77
C ASP A 80 -24.82 -23.51 -0.15
N THR A 81 -24.39 -23.79 -1.39
CA THR A 81 -25.08 -24.78 -2.21
C THR A 81 -24.59 -26.17 -1.80
N ALA A 82 -25.35 -26.84 -0.99
CA ALA A 82 -24.97 -28.06 -0.27
C ALA A 82 -24.72 -29.33 -1.13
N THR A 83 -24.62 -29.23 -2.44
CA THR A 83 -24.61 -30.41 -3.32
C THR A 83 -23.57 -30.45 -4.42
N SER A 84 -22.59 -29.54 -4.47
CA SER A 84 -21.59 -29.58 -5.53
C SER A 84 -20.18 -29.82 -5.02
N THR A 85 -19.55 -30.90 -5.46
CA THR A 85 -18.11 -31.11 -5.52
C THR A 85 -17.51 -30.12 -6.52
N GLY A 86 -17.44 -28.83 -6.16
CA GLY A 86 -16.94 -27.76 -7.02
C GLY A 86 -15.86 -26.93 -6.33
N VAL A 87 -15.02 -26.29 -7.12
CA VAL A 87 -14.06 -25.29 -6.65
C VAL A 87 -14.83 -24.00 -6.30
N ARG A 88 -14.71 -23.51 -5.09
CA ARG A 88 -15.24 -22.20 -4.69
C ARG A 88 -14.19 -21.12 -4.96
N THR A 89 -14.54 -20.09 -5.67
CA THR A 89 -13.69 -18.92 -5.87
C THR A 89 -14.17 -17.81 -4.96
N ILE A 90 -13.27 -17.31 -4.10
CA ILE A 90 -13.48 -16.12 -3.28
C ILE A 90 -12.76 -14.97 -3.97
N SER A 91 -13.49 -13.93 -4.32
CA SER A 91 -12.92 -12.70 -4.84
C SER A 91 -12.81 -11.67 -3.73
N ARG A 92 -11.65 -11.03 -3.62
CA ARG A 92 -11.39 -9.97 -2.65
C ARG A 92 -10.87 -8.73 -3.37
N VAL A 93 -11.47 -7.58 -3.10
CA VAL A 93 -11.06 -6.27 -3.60
C VAL A 93 -10.71 -5.37 -2.43
N GLY A 94 -9.55 -4.70 -2.48
CA GLY A 94 -9.06 -3.83 -1.43
C GLY A 94 -9.16 -2.35 -1.81
N LEU A 95 -9.69 -1.53 -0.89
CA LEU A 95 -9.62 -0.07 -0.91
C LEU A 95 -8.58 0.38 0.11
N ILE A 96 -7.52 1.04 -0.35
CA ILE A 96 -6.46 1.53 0.52
C ILE A 96 -6.88 2.88 1.10
N LEU A 97 -6.79 3.01 2.43
CA LEU A 97 -6.98 4.26 3.16
C LEU A 97 -5.61 4.84 3.52
N TYR A 98 -5.38 6.07 3.10
CA TYR A 98 -4.23 6.88 3.51
C TYR A 98 -4.74 8.03 4.38
N GLY A 99 -4.27 8.10 5.61
CA GLY A 99 -4.51 9.20 6.52
C GLY A 99 -3.19 9.83 6.95
N ARG A 100 -3.23 11.11 7.31
CA ARG A 100 -2.11 11.81 7.93
C ARG A 100 -2.63 12.56 9.13
N THR A 101 -1.98 12.36 10.27
CA THR A 101 -2.32 13.08 11.50
C THR A 101 -1.60 14.42 11.55
N ASN A 102 -2.23 15.42 12.17
CA ASN A 102 -1.59 16.71 12.42
C ASN A 102 -0.46 16.51 13.42
N GLY A 103 0.70 17.09 13.10
CA GLY A 103 1.89 17.01 13.95
C GLY A 103 3.15 17.10 13.11
N THR A 104 4.27 16.68 13.67
CA THR A 104 5.56 16.70 12.97
C THR A 104 5.62 15.61 11.92
N THR A 105 5.77 16.01 10.68
CA THR A 105 6.00 15.12 9.55
C THR A 105 7.50 15.01 9.28
N ILE A 106 8.02 13.78 9.25
CA ILE A 106 9.42 13.48 8.98
C ILE A 106 9.47 12.63 7.70
N GLU A 107 10.06 13.20 6.65
CA GLU A 107 10.35 12.53 5.38
C GLU A 107 11.85 12.23 5.34
N GLU A 108 12.22 11.00 5.60
CA GLU A 108 13.62 10.55 5.65
C GLU A 108 13.74 9.19 4.98
N SER A 109 14.76 9.02 4.15
CA SER A 109 15.06 7.74 3.52
C SER A 109 16.54 7.40 3.57
N THR A 110 16.83 6.11 3.53
CA THR A 110 18.20 5.59 3.38
C THR A 110 18.28 4.69 2.17
N ILE A 111 19.46 4.71 1.54
CA ILE A 111 19.79 3.79 0.45
C ILE A 111 20.69 2.70 1.00
N GLU A 112 20.30 1.47 0.75
CA GLU A 112 21.01 0.27 1.17
C GLU A 112 21.30 -0.62 -0.05
N ASN A 113 22.25 -1.53 0.06
CA ASN A 113 22.52 -2.56 -0.94
C ASN A 113 22.71 -2.02 -2.38
N PHE A 114 23.30 -0.84 -2.53
CA PHE A 114 23.57 -0.29 -3.85
C PHE A 114 24.49 -1.20 -4.65
N LYS A 115 24.08 -1.54 -5.88
CA LYS A 115 24.82 -2.39 -6.81
C LYS A 115 24.85 -1.78 -8.19
N MET A 116 26.02 -1.67 -8.73
CA MET A 116 26.27 -1.26 -10.12
C MET A 116 27.54 -1.92 -10.62
N LYS A 117 27.58 -2.40 -11.85
CA LYS A 117 28.81 -2.95 -12.43
C LYS A 117 29.78 -1.79 -12.69
N THR A 118 30.98 -1.92 -12.18
CA THR A 118 32.04 -0.89 -12.33
C THR A 118 32.57 -0.77 -13.74
N PHE A 119 32.52 -1.85 -14.53
CA PHE A 119 33.02 -1.90 -15.90
C PHE A 119 32.15 -2.79 -16.78
N MET A 120 31.82 -2.31 -17.97
CA MET A 120 31.09 -3.07 -18.98
C MET A 120 31.62 -2.72 -20.37
N THR A 121 31.76 -3.72 -21.23
CA THR A 121 32.17 -3.55 -22.63
C THR A 121 30.99 -3.44 -23.58
N ASN A 122 29.86 -4.02 -23.21
CA ASN A 122 28.60 -4.03 -23.97
C ASN A 122 27.43 -4.38 -23.06
N GLY A 123 26.22 -4.20 -23.56
CA GLY A 123 24.99 -4.56 -22.87
C GLY A 123 24.33 -3.39 -22.11
N LYS A 124 23.34 -3.71 -21.32
CA LYS A 124 22.57 -2.71 -20.54
C LYS A 124 23.33 -2.27 -19.31
N ILE A 125 23.23 -0.98 -19.01
CA ILE A 125 23.68 -0.42 -17.72
C ILE A 125 22.52 -0.56 -16.73
N THR A 126 22.80 -1.21 -15.59
CA THR A 126 21.80 -1.40 -14.54
C THR A 126 22.39 -0.92 -13.21
N ALA A 127 21.64 -0.09 -12.50
CA ALA A 127 21.88 0.28 -11.12
C ALA A 127 20.71 -0.19 -10.24
N GLU A 128 21.02 -0.82 -9.13
CA GLU A 128 20.05 -1.37 -8.18
C GLU A 128 20.34 -0.84 -6.80
N ALA A 129 19.30 -0.55 -6.04
CA ALA A 129 19.40 -0.16 -4.64
C ALA A 129 18.13 -0.54 -3.88
N ASP A 130 18.25 -0.70 -2.59
CA ASP A 130 17.11 -0.83 -1.68
C ASP A 130 16.90 0.52 -0.98
N ILE A 131 15.67 1.02 -1.02
CA ILE A 131 15.29 2.30 -0.42
C ILE A 131 14.39 2.02 0.77
N ALA A 132 14.82 2.45 1.97
CA ALA A 132 14.06 2.33 3.19
C ALA A 132 13.52 3.69 3.62
N ASN A 133 12.24 3.75 4.03
CA ASN A 133 11.67 4.93 4.68
C ASN A 133 12.02 4.87 6.17
N LYS A 134 12.71 5.88 6.67
CA LYS A 134 13.08 6.05 8.09
C LYS A 134 12.26 7.16 8.77
N GLY A 135 11.41 7.82 8.01
CA GLY A 135 10.48 8.83 8.53
C GLY A 135 9.21 8.24 9.13
N ASN A 136 8.24 9.10 9.39
CA ASN A 136 6.95 8.74 9.97
C ASN A 136 5.76 8.93 8.99
N THR A 137 6.03 9.24 7.74
CA THR A 137 5.00 9.45 6.70
C THR A 137 5.43 8.83 5.38
N ASP A 138 4.44 8.54 4.53
CA ASP A 138 4.69 8.18 3.14
C ASP A 138 5.15 9.39 2.33
N PHE A 139 6.08 9.17 1.46
CA PHE A 139 6.48 10.15 0.45
C PHE A 139 7.04 9.46 -0.79
N THR A 140 7.22 10.23 -1.85
CA THR A 140 7.83 9.74 -3.08
C THR A 140 9.24 10.29 -3.17
N THR A 141 10.21 9.39 -3.17
CA THR A 141 11.60 9.71 -3.52
C THR A 141 11.86 9.36 -4.98
N SER A 142 13.00 9.77 -5.53
CA SER A 142 13.41 9.34 -6.86
C SER A 142 14.84 8.84 -6.86
N MET A 143 15.12 7.94 -7.80
CA MET A 143 16.47 7.50 -8.12
C MET A 143 16.80 7.99 -9.53
N ALA A 144 17.91 8.73 -9.65
CA ALA A 144 18.38 9.26 -10.93
C ALA A 144 19.69 8.59 -11.34
N MET A 145 19.83 8.30 -12.63
CA MET A 145 21.06 7.81 -13.24
C MET A 145 21.42 8.72 -14.41
N GLU A 146 22.58 9.34 -14.33
CA GLU A 146 23.15 10.17 -15.40
C GLU A 146 24.31 9.44 -16.07
N ILE A 147 24.29 9.35 -17.38
CA ILE A 147 25.29 8.66 -18.18
C ILE A 147 25.94 9.68 -19.10
N SER A 148 27.25 9.80 -19.02
CA SER A 148 28.03 10.74 -19.81
C SER A 148 29.21 10.06 -20.48
N LYS A 149 29.63 10.56 -21.62
CA LYS A 149 30.89 10.16 -22.28
C LYS A 149 32.07 10.77 -21.53
N ILE A 150 33.20 10.06 -21.55
CA ILE A 150 34.46 10.56 -20.99
C ILE A 150 34.91 11.88 -21.73
N VAL A 151 34.72 11.90 -23.03
CA VAL A 151 34.93 13.09 -23.86
C VAL A 151 33.61 13.36 -24.60
N GLY A 152 32.90 14.40 -24.17
CA GLY A 152 31.61 14.74 -24.74
C GLY A 152 30.58 15.11 -23.66
N GLY A 153 29.35 15.15 -24.00
CA GLY A 153 28.27 15.53 -23.10
C GLY A 153 27.51 14.35 -22.50
N GLU A 154 26.43 14.67 -21.81
CA GLU A 154 25.43 13.72 -21.32
C GLU A 154 24.86 12.88 -22.47
N VAL A 155 24.71 11.59 -22.24
CA VAL A 155 24.15 10.63 -23.21
C VAL A 155 22.74 10.27 -22.84
N ALA A 156 22.49 10.08 -21.55
CA ALA A 156 21.17 9.71 -21.04
C ALA A 156 21.01 10.17 -19.59
N LYS A 157 19.77 10.54 -19.26
CA LYS A 157 19.33 10.79 -17.90
C LYS A 157 18.04 10.01 -17.67
N ILE A 158 18.03 9.17 -16.65
CA ILE A 158 16.88 8.38 -16.25
C ILE A 158 16.53 8.79 -14.82
N ASP A 159 15.27 9.14 -14.59
CA ASP A 159 14.76 9.48 -13.26
C ASP A 159 13.46 8.68 -13.05
N THR A 160 13.41 7.92 -11.96
CA THR A 160 12.28 7.06 -11.66
C THR A 160 11.81 7.33 -10.23
N PRO A 161 10.53 7.70 -10.06
CA PRO A 161 9.95 7.90 -8.74
C PRO A 161 9.65 6.57 -8.06
N TYR A 162 9.89 6.52 -6.74
CA TYR A 162 9.61 5.38 -5.86
C TYR A 162 8.80 5.84 -4.65
N PRO A 163 7.50 5.53 -4.59
CA PRO A 163 6.72 5.76 -3.38
C PRO A 163 7.16 4.78 -2.29
N ILE A 164 7.41 5.32 -1.10
CA ILE A 164 7.85 4.56 0.07
C ILE A 164 6.99 4.87 1.29
N ILE A 165 6.69 3.85 2.08
CA ILE A 165 5.81 3.90 3.25
C ILE A 165 6.63 3.57 4.49
N PRO A 166 6.42 4.24 5.64
CA PRO A 166 7.08 3.91 6.90
C PRO A 166 6.78 2.46 7.33
N ASP A 167 7.69 1.86 8.07
CA ASP A 167 7.57 0.50 8.62
C ASP A 167 7.26 -0.59 7.59
N SER A 168 7.44 -0.27 6.32
CA SER A 168 7.29 -1.21 5.19
C SER A 168 8.64 -1.85 4.86
N PRO A 169 8.65 -3.03 4.23
CA PRO A 169 9.86 -3.57 3.61
C PRO A 169 10.50 -2.55 2.66
N THR A 170 11.82 -2.61 2.55
CA THR A 170 12.58 -1.76 1.63
C THR A 170 12.05 -1.85 0.20
N ARG A 171 11.99 -0.73 -0.48
CA ARG A 171 11.61 -0.67 -1.88
C ARG A 171 12.82 -0.98 -2.75
N HIS A 172 12.79 -2.09 -3.47
CA HIS A 172 13.84 -2.40 -4.44
C HIS A 172 13.69 -1.51 -5.68
N ALA A 173 14.69 -0.68 -5.94
CA ALA A 173 14.76 0.26 -7.04
C ALA A 173 15.73 -0.25 -8.10
N VAL A 174 15.32 -0.21 -9.37
CA VAL A 174 16.15 -0.62 -10.50
C VAL A 174 16.07 0.43 -11.58
N LEU A 175 17.22 0.95 -11.99
CA LEU A 175 17.36 1.79 -13.17
C LEU A 175 18.10 1.01 -14.25
N GLU A 176 17.58 1.03 -15.47
CA GLU A 176 18.14 0.30 -16.58
C GLU A 176 18.22 1.19 -17.83
N TRP A 177 19.39 1.27 -18.42
CA TRP A 177 19.61 1.90 -19.71
C TRP A 177 20.05 0.85 -20.75
N LYS A 178 19.30 0.76 -21.86
CA LYS A 178 19.48 -0.29 -22.88
C LYS A 178 20.24 0.18 -24.11
N ASP A 179 20.22 1.45 -24.41
CA ASP A 179 20.87 2.02 -25.59
C ASP A 179 22.36 2.31 -25.33
N THR A 180 23.16 1.28 -25.22
CA THR A 180 24.61 1.44 -25.13
C THR A 180 25.16 1.76 -26.51
N PRO A 181 25.68 2.96 -26.79
CA PRO A 181 26.43 3.19 -28.02
C PRO A 181 27.66 2.30 -28.02
N ILE A 182 27.82 1.57 -29.10
CA ILE A 182 29.05 0.83 -29.37
C ILE A 182 30.13 1.90 -29.61
N PHE A 183 31.19 1.87 -28.81
CA PHE A 183 32.36 2.74 -28.98
C PHE A 183 33.15 2.29 -30.20
#